data_f297255db304881fd64aa6aba06356f8
#
_entry.id   f297255db304881fd64aa6aba06356f8
#
_cell.length_a   1.000
_cell.length_b   1.000
_cell.length_c   1.000
_cell.angle_alpha   90.00
_cell.angle_beta   90.00
_cell.angle_gamma   90.00
#
_symmetry.space_group_name_H-M   'P 1'
#
loop_
_entity.id
_entity.type
_entity.pdbx_description
1 polymer ?
#
loop_
_entity_poly.entity_id
_entity_poly.type
_entity_poly.pdbx_seq_one_letter_code
_entity_poly.pdbx_strand_id
1 'polypeptide(L)'
;NFILKELYDTGFFKDVKVKVENNILKIDVIENPIIQDIKYEGIKAEKFRKVVFENLKLRPRSSFNQILLEQDKSMITSKLRSLGFYFSKTDIYLKELEDNKVDITFNIEMGKKAKIKKISFVGNKIYKDKKLKRTIISEEYKFWKFISGKKYLNENLINIDNRLLKNFYLNKGFYNSTINSSFAKLINEDEFELIYNIDAGEKVFFGDLKVELPVDYNKENFAKLYKIL
;
A
#
# COMPACT_ATOMS: atom_id res chain seq x y z
N ASN A 1 8.05 -34.07 12.70
CA ASN A 1 7.56 -32.78 12.11
C ASN A 1 8.38 -31.55 12.52
N PHE A 2 9.03 -31.52 13.70
CA PHE A 2 9.82 -30.38 14.15
C PHE A 2 11.10 -30.20 13.30
N ILE A 3 11.88 -31.25 13.12
CA ILE A 3 13.14 -31.23 12.34
C ILE A 3 12.88 -30.80 10.88
N LEU A 4 11.79 -31.30 10.28
CA LEU A 4 11.42 -30.98 8.91
C LEU A 4 11.09 -29.49 8.76
N LYS A 5 10.35 -28.93 9.72
CA LYS A 5 10.03 -27.50 9.75
C LYS A 5 11.28 -26.64 9.91
N GLU A 6 12.15 -26.97 10.85
CA GLU A 6 13.41 -26.26 11.07
C GLU A 6 14.28 -26.22 9.81
N LEU A 7 14.40 -27.35 9.09
CA LEU A 7 15.16 -27.41 7.85
C LEU A 7 14.57 -26.54 6.75
N TYR A 8 13.23 -26.54 6.57
CA TYR A 8 12.57 -25.65 5.61
C TYR A 8 12.70 -24.18 5.99
N ASP A 9 12.62 -23.87 7.27
CA ASP A 9 12.71 -22.49 7.79
C ASP A 9 14.10 -21.86 7.56
N THR A 10 15.16 -22.70 7.35
CA THR A 10 16.49 -22.20 6.95
C THR A 10 16.50 -21.55 5.56
N GLY A 11 15.57 -21.93 4.69
CA GLY A 11 15.51 -21.48 3.30
C GLY A 11 16.60 -22.07 2.39
N PHE A 12 17.44 -23.01 2.88
CA PHE A 12 18.51 -23.60 2.09
C PHE A 12 18.05 -24.75 1.19
N PHE A 13 16.92 -25.36 1.52
CA PHE A 13 16.48 -26.60 0.87
C PHE A 13 15.20 -26.38 0.06
N LYS A 14 15.21 -26.91 -1.16
CA LYS A 14 14.05 -26.99 -2.05
C LYS A 14 13.12 -28.13 -1.66
N ASP A 15 13.71 -29.26 -1.25
CA ASP A 15 12.98 -30.44 -0.78
C ASP A 15 13.74 -31.11 0.37
N VAL A 16 12.99 -31.64 1.34
CA VAL A 16 13.54 -32.37 2.49
C VAL A 16 12.68 -33.59 2.75
N LYS A 17 13.31 -34.76 2.68
CA LYS A 17 12.66 -36.04 2.99
C LYS A 17 13.32 -36.66 4.22
N VAL A 18 12.49 -36.95 5.21
CA VAL A 18 12.93 -37.56 6.47
C VAL A 18 12.34 -38.97 6.58
N LYS A 19 13.20 -39.97 6.74
CA LYS A 19 12.81 -41.38 6.93
C LYS A 19 13.56 -41.98 8.10
N VAL A 20 12.91 -42.93 8.78
CA VAL A 20 13.58 -43.75 9.81
C VAL A 20 13.66 -45.17 9.29
N GLU A 21 14.88 -45.64 9.11
CA GLU A 21 15.17 -47.02 8.67
C GLU A 21 16.16 -47.66 9.65
N ASN A 22 15.82 -48.81 10.19
CA ASN A 22 16.66 -49.55 11.15
C ASN A 22 17.16 -48.70 12.32
N ASN A 23 16.28 -47.89 12.91
CA ASN A 23 16.58 -46.97 14.00
C ASN A 23 17.57 -45.82 13.66
N ILE A 24 17.82 -45.62 12.35
CA ILE A 24 18.68 -44.55 11.82
C ILE A 24 17.77 -43.54 11.13
N LEU A 25 17.94 -42.27 11.51
CA LEU A 25 17.27 -41.14 10.86
C LEU A 25 18.03 -40.77 9.58
N LYS A 26 17.39 -40.99 8.41
CA LYS A 26 17.91 -40.54 7.11
C LYS A 26 17.21 -39.23 6.71
N ILE A 27 18.01 -38.28 6.30
CA ILE A 27 17.52 -36.98 5.81
C ILE A 27 18.10 -36.79 4.41
N ASP A 28 17.24 -36.88 3.40
CA ASP A 28 17.58 -36.57 2.00
C ASP A 28 17.16 -35.15 1.70
N VAL A 29 18.08 -34.33 1.20
CA VAL A 29 17.84 -32.91 0.92
C VAL A 29 18.16 -32.58 -0.53
N ILE A 30 17.37 -31.65 -1.11
CA ILE A 30 17.69 -30.99 -2.37
C ILE A 30 17.93 -29.52 -2.03
N GLU A 31 19.12 -29.02 -2.29
CA GLU A 31 19.51 -27.68 -1.99
C GLU A 31 18.88 -26.67 -2.98
N ASN A 32 18.48 -25.50 -2.49
CA ASN A 32 18.15 -24.38 -3.35
C ASN A 32 19.43 -23.87 -4.04
N PRO A 33 19.36 -23.40 -5.29
CA PRO A 33 20.51 -22.81 -5.94
C PRO A 33 20.99 -21.54 -5.21
N ILE A 34 22.29 -21.26 -5.33
CA ILE A 34 22.88 -20.03 -4.80
C ILE A 34 22.73 -18.92 -5.84
N ILE A 35 22.27 -17.77 -5.42
CA ILE A 35 22.18 -16.59 -6.27
C ILE A 35 23.60 -16.09 -6.58
N GLN A 36 23.99 -16.17 -7.85
CA GLN A 36 25.28 -15.68 -8.32
C GLN A 36 25.26 -14.15 -8.48
N ASP A 37 24.26 -13.63 -9.20
CA ASP A 37 24.09 -12.19 -9.45
C ASP A 37 22.59 -11.80 -9.52
N ILE A 38 22.32 -10.52 -9.23
CA ILE A 38 20.98 -9.93 -9.35
C ILE A 38 21.09 -8.65 -10.18
N LYS A 39 20.42 -8.63 -11.34
CA LYS A 39 20.35 -7.48 -12.23
C LYS A 39 18.99 -6.81 -12.18
N TYR A 40 19.01 -5.48 -12.21
CA TYR A 40 17.82 -4.64 -12.26
C TYR A 40 17.89 -3.75 -13.50
N GLU A 41 17.03 -4.04 -14.47
CA GLU A 41 16.98 -3.35 -15.76
C GLU A 41 15.73 -2.48 -15.89
N GLY A 42 15.72 -1.49 -16.81
CA GLY A 42 14.56 -0.68 -17.16
C GLY A 42 14.44 0.64 -16.37
N ILE A 43 15.08 0.81 -15.22
CA ILE A 43 15.09 2.07 -14.47
C ILE A 43 16.44 2.78 -14.66
N LYS A 44 16.45 3.87 -15.45
CA LYS A 44 17.68 4.64 -15.74
C LYS A 44 18.00 5.69 -14.68
N ALA A 45 16.98 6.33 -14.09
CA ALA A 45 17.14 7.43 -13.17
C ALA A 45 17.54 6.95 -11.77
N GLU A 46 18.71 7.34 -11.30
CA GLU A 46 19.29 6.92 -10.02
C GLU A 46 18.38 7.22 -8.81
N LYS A 47 17.69 8.36 -8.83
CA LYS A 47 16.71 8.71 -7.78
C LYS A 47 15.57 7.68 -7.62
N PHE A 48 15.14 7.06 -8.74
CA PHE A 48 14.13 6.02 -8.69
C PHE A 48 14.72 4.68 -8.28
N ARG A 49 15.93 4.36 -8.76
CA ARG A 49 16.66 3.14 -8.38
C ARG A 49 16.81 3.06 -6.86
N LYS A 50 17.27 4.11 -6.21
CA LYS A 50 17.41 4.16 -4.74
C LYS A 50 16.11 3.83 -4.03
N VAL A 51 15.01 4.47 -4.40
CA VAL A 51 13.71 4.27 -3.76
C VAL A 51 13.14 2.89 -4.05
N VAL A 52 13.23 2.44 -5.32
CA VAL A 52 12.58 1.19 -5.76
C VAL A 52 13.30 -0.04 -5.23
N PHE A 53 14.64 -0.04 -5.20
CA PHE A 53 15.43 -1.21 -4.81
C PHE A 53 15.87 -1.19 -3.34
N GLU A 54 15.49 -0.16 -2.59
CA GLU A 54 15.72 -0.12 -1.15
C GLU A 54 14.93 -1.23 -0.44
N ASN A 55 15.57 -1.90 0.51
CA ASN A 55 14.97 -2.94 1.36
C ASN A 55 14.47 -4.20 0.62
N LEU A 56 14.92 -4.48 -0.60
CA LEU A 56 14.71 -5.79 -1.23
C LEU A 56 15.40 -6.87 -0.38
N LYS A 57 14.84 -8.08 -0.40
CA LYS A 57 15.28 -9.16 0.49
C LYS A 57 16.34 -10.07 -0.12
N LEU A 58 16.24 -10.33 -1.42
CA LEU A 58 17.22 -11.16 -2.12
C LEU A 58 18.60 -10.49 -2.17
N ARG A 59 19.64 -11.28 -2.02
CA ARG A 59 21.03 -10.84 -2.05
C ARG A 59 21.88 -11.80 -2.90
N PRO A 60 22.88 -11.31 -3.66
CA PRO A 60 23.89 -12.18 -4.21
C PRO A 60 24.58 -13.01 -3.12
N ARG A 61 24.94 -14.23 -3.43
CA ARG A 61 25.56 -15.23 -2.56
C ARG A 61 24.65 -15.77 -1.44
N SER A 62 23.36 -15.51 -1.49
CA SER A 62 22.38 -16.16 -0.62
C SER A 62 21.68 -17.31 -1.36
N SER A 63 21.04 -18.19 -0.60
CA SER A 63 20.19 -19.24 -1.17
C SER A 63 18.99 -18.62 -1.87
N PHE A 64 18.64 -19.13 -3.04
CA PHE A 64 17.46 -18.73 -3.78
C PHE A 64 16.18 -19.12 -3.02
N ASN A 65 15.25 -18.21 -2.96
CA ASN A 65 13.96 -18.46 -2.34
C ASN A 65 12.84 -17.83 -3.19
N GLN A 66 11.96 -18.70 -3.70
CA GLN A 66 10.85 -18.27 -4.57
C GLN A 66 9.90 -17.28 -3.89
N ILE A 67 9.66 -17.45 -2.58
CA ILE A 67 8.76 -16.56 -1.81
C ILE A 67 9.37 -15.17 -1.72
N LEU A 68 10.68 -15.08 -1.43
CA LEU A 68 11.38 -13.79 -1.37
C LEU A 68 11.43 -13.13 -2.76
N LEU A 69 11.56 -13.90 -3.83
CA LEU A 69 11.54 -13.40 -5.21
C LEU A 69 10.21 -12.71 -5.53
N GLU A 70 9.08 -13.37 -5.22
CA GLU A 70 7.75 -12.79 -5.44
C GLU A 70 7.48 -11.57 -4.52
N GLN A 71 8.00 -11.60 -3.28
CA GLN A 71 7.92 -10.46 -2.38
C GLN A 71 8.69 -9.26 -2.92
N ASP A 72 9.90 -9.45 -3.42
CA ASP A 72 10.71 -8.39 -4.02
C ASP A 72 10.06 -7.83 -5.29
N LYS A 73 9.51 -8.69 -6.17
CA LYS A 73 8.71 -8.27 -7.33
C LYS A 73 7.52 -7.41 -6.93
N SER A 74 6.78 -7.86 -5.93
CA SER A 74 5.62 -7.14 -5.40
C SER A 74 6.02 -5.80 -4.80
N MET A 75 7.13 -5.75 -4.06
CA MET A 75 7.67 -4.53 -3.47
C MET A 75 8.11 -3.52 -4.56
N ILE A 76 8.83 -3.96 -5.58
CA ILE A 76 9.22 -3.12 -6.74
C ILE A 76 7.96 -2.51 -7.38
N THR A 77 6.96 -3.34 -7.68
CA THR A 77 5.72 -2.89 -8.31
C THR A 77 4.97 -1.88 -7.43
N SER A 78 4.85 -2.14 -6.14
CA SER A 78 4.19 -1.24 -5.18
C SER A 78 4.90 0.11 -5.08
N LYS A 79 6.23 0.11 -5.01
CA LYS A 79 7.03 1.35 -4.97
C LYS A 79 6.90 2.16 -6.28
N LEU A 80 6.89 1.50 -7.44
CA LEU A 80 6.65 2.17 -8.71
C LEU A 80 5.27 2.80 -8.79
N ARG A 81 4.23 2.10 -8.32
CA ARG A 81 2.87 2.66 -8.22
C ARG A 81 2.81 3.86 -7.29
N SER A 82 3.49 3.81 -6.15
CA SER A 82 3.56 4.96 -5.23
C SER A 82 4.26 6.18 -5.83
N LEU A 83 5.15 5.97 -6.81
CA LEU A 83 5.80 7.03 -7.60
C LEU A 83 4.95 7.53 -8.78
N GLY A 84 3.75 6.96 -8.98
CA GLY A 84 2.81 7.32 -10.04
C GLY A 84 2.91 6.47 -11.32
N PHE A 85 3.77 5.46 -11.36
CA PHE A 85 3.89 4.53 -12.48
C PHE A 85 2.95 3.33 -12.29
N TYR A 86 1.65 3.59 -12.36
CA TYR A 86 0.62 2.63 -11.98
C TYR A 86 0.60 1.38 -12.86
N PHE A 87 0.96 1.50 -14.14
CA PHE A 87 0.98 0.40 -15.10
C PHE A 87 2.37 -0.19 -15.32
N SER A 88 3.30 0.06 -14.39
CA SER A 88 4.59 -0.60 -14.47
C SER A 88 4.44 -2.12 -14.44
N LYS A 89 5.28 -2.78 -15.23
CA LYS A 89 5.41 -4.25 -15.25
C LYS A 89 6.79 -4.63 -14.76
N THR A 90 6.88 -5.74 -14.08
CA THR A 90 8.15 -6.32 -13.64
C THR A 90 8.15 -7.80 -14.01
N ASP A 91 8.98 -8.14 -14.97
CA ASP A 91 9.21 -9.52 -15.39
C ASP A 91 10.50 -10.03 -14.76
N ILE A 92 10.53 -11.31 -14.44
CA ILE A 92 11.67 -11.97 -13.80
C ILE A 92 12.20 -13.03 -14.76
N TYR A 93 13.50 -12.99 -14.99
CA TYR A 93 14.22 -14.01 -15.74
C TYR A 93 15.21 -14.70 -14.81
N LEU A 94 15.12 -16.03 -14.75
CA LEU A 94 16.04 -16.89 -14.03
C LEU A 94 16.94 -17.60 -15.05
N LYS A 95 18.24 -17.49 -14.87
CA LYS A 95 19.22 -18.21 -15.67
C LYS A 95 19.95 -19.17 -14.77
N GLU A 96 19.70 -20.47 -14.95
CA GLU A 96 20.44 -21.53 -14.27
C GLU A 96 21.87 -21.58 -14.77
N LEU A 97 22.81 -21.77 -13.87
CA LEU A 97 24.22 -21.86 -14.10
C LEU A 97 24.74 -23.21 -13.57
N GLU A 98 25.99 -23.56 -13.91
CA GLU A 98 26.68 -24.68 -13.31
C GLU A 98 26.85 -24.53 -11.80
N ASP A 99 27.18 -25.62 -11.09
CA ASP A 99 27.40 -25.68 -9.65
C ASP A 99 26.18 -25.20 -8.80
N ASN A 100 24.95 -25.56 -9.21
CA ASN A 100 23.72 -25.22 -8.51
C ASN A 100 23.61 -23.72 -8.22
N LYS A 101 23.86 -22.86 -9.23
CA LYS A 101 23.78 -21.40 -9.14
C LYS A 101 22.71 -20.85 -10.06
N VAL A 102 22.24 -19.64 -9.77
CA VAL A 102 21.25 -18.93 -10.56
C VAL A 102 21.54 -17.42 -10.63
N ASP A 103 21.40 -16.85 -11.84
CA ASP A 103 21.32 -15.40 -12.03
C ASP A 103 19.86 -14.96 -12.10
N ILE A 104 19.55 -13.85 -11.46
CA ILE A 104 18.21 -13.26 -11.44
C ILE A 104 18.25 -11.92 -12.17
N THR A 105 17.35 -11.72 -13.13
CA THR A 105 17.18 -10.42 -13.79
C THR A 105 15.75 -9.95 -13.60
N PHE A 106 15.58 -8.79 -12.93
CA PHE A 106 14.34 -8.05 -12.87
C PHE A 106 14.30 -7.06 -14.04
N ASN A 107 13.46 -7.33 -15.04
CA ASN A 107 13.22 -6.42 -16.17
C ASN A 107 11.98 -5.57 -15.88
N ILE A 108 12.15 -4.25 -15.79
CA ILE A 108 11.13 -3.33 -15.33
C ILE A 108 10.74 -2.38 -16.46
N GLU A 109 9.49 -2.46 -16.85
CA GLU A 109 8.86 -1.49 -17.74
C GLU A 109 8.08 -0.47 -16.89
N MET A 110 8.64 0.74 -16.73
CA MET A 110 8.00 1.77 -15.91
C MET A 110 6.69 2.31 -16.51
N GLY A 111 6.61 2.40 -17.82
CA GLY A 111 5.48 3.03 -18.51
C GLY A 111 5.37 4.54 -18.26
N LYS A 112 4.21 5.12 -18.60
CA LYS A 112 3.87 6.52 -18.35
C LYS A 112 3.30 6.69 -16.93
N LYS A 113 3.45 7.89 -16.36
CA LYS A 113 2.79 8.21 -15.08
C LYS A 113 1.29 8.38 -15.29
N ALA A 114 0.51 7.76 -14.41
CA ALA A 114 -0.95 7.85 -14.41
C ALA A 114 -1.42 9.22 -13.89
N LYS A 115 -1.93 10.07 -14.78
CA LYS A 115 -2.38 11.44 -14.46
C LYS A 115 -3.82 11.43 -13.97
N ILE A 116 -4.12 12.13 -12.88
CA ILE A 116 -5.49 12.36 -12.42
C ILE A 116 -6.09 13.52 -13.25
N LYS A 117 -6.86 13.22 -14.29
CA LYS A 117 -7.49 14.21 -15.14
C LYS A 117 -8.67 14.88 -14.45
N LYS A 118 -9.43 14.12 -13.68
CA LYS A 118 -10.65 14.56 -13.02
C LYS A 118 -10.80 13.87 -11.67
N ILE A 119 -11.34 14.58 -10.69
CA ILE A 119 -11.74 14.03 -9.40
C ILE A 119 -13.24 14.24 -9.24
N SER A 120 -13.97 13.17 -8.97
CA SER A 120 -15.42 13.15 -8.81
C SER A 120 -15.83 12.53 -7.48
N PHE A 121 -16.97 12.99 -6.96
CA PHE A 121 -17.58 12.44 -5.76
C PHE A 121 -19.01 12.03 -6.10
N VAL A 122 -19.36 10.79 -5.78
CA VAL A 122 -20.65 10.18 -6.06
C VAL A 122 -21.28 9.63 -4.79
N GLY A 123 -22.54 9.17 -4.86
CA GLY A 123 -23.28 8.60 -3.74
C GLY A 123 -24.04 9.68 -2.93
N ASN A 124 -24.37 9.34 -1.68
CA ASN A 124 -25.11 10.21 -0.77
C ASN A 124 -24.17 11.27 -0.16
N LYS A 125 -23.78 12.26 -0.97
CA LYS A 125 -22.90 13.36 -0.55
C LYS A 125 -23.71 14.60 -0.20
N ILE A 126 -23.39 15.19 0.93
CA ILE A 126 -24.05 16.42 1.43
C ILE A 126 -23.35 17.68 0.90
N TYR A 127 -22.05 17.62 0.62
CA TYR A 127 -21.24 18.77 0.25
C TYR A 127 -20.92 18.78 -1.24
N LYS A 128 -20.82 20.01 -1.82
CA LYS A 128 -20.42 20.22 -3.22
C LYS A 128 -18.99 19.75 -3.47
N ASP A 129 -18.71 19.24 -4.65
CA ASP A 129 -17.37 18.74 -5.09
C ASP A 129 -16.24 19.72 -4.81
N LYS A 130 -16.47 21.03 -5.02
CA LYS A 130 -15.47 22.07 -4.74
C LYS A 130 -15.02 22.09 -3.27
N LYS A 131 -15.92 21.80 -2.32
CA LYS A 131 -15.60 21.71 -0.91
C LYS A 131 -14.81 20.43 -0.61
N LEU A 132 -15.27 19.30 -1.14
CA LEU A 132 -14.62 17.99 -0.95
C LEU A 132 -13.23 17.96 -1.58
N LYS A 133 -13.05 18.53 -2.78
CA LYS A 133 -11.71 18.66 -3.41
C LYS A 133 -10.70 19.47 -2.58
N ARG A 134 -11.17 20.39 -1.73
CA ARG A 134 -10.29 21.13 -0.81
C ARG A 134 -9.94 20.36 0.45
N THR A 135 -10.65 19.29 0.73
CA THR A 135 -10.45 18.44 1.91
C THR A 135 -9.39 17.38 1.65
N ILE A 136 -9.23 16.94 0.41
CA ILE A 136 -8.29 15.89 0.01
C ILE A 136 -6.93 16.44 -0.41
N ILE A 137 -5.94 15.55 -0.50
CA ILE A 137 -4.57 15.87 -0.95
C ILE A 137 -4.40 15.67 -2.45
N SER A 138 -5.06 14.66 -3.03
CA SER A 138 -4.99 14.41 -4.48
C SER A 138 -5.48 15.61 -5.27
N GLU A 139 -4.81 15.90 -6.37
CA GLU A 139 -5.09 17.06 -7.22
C GLU A 139 -5.29 16.64 -8.69
N GLU A 140 -6.15 17.36 -9.38
CA GLU A 140 -6.27 17.22 -10.84
C GLU A 140 -5.00 17.69 -11.55
N TYR A 141 -4.57 16.94 -12.56
CA TYR A 141 -3.41 17.27 -13.38
C TYR A 141 -3.64 18.59 -14.12
N LYS A 142 -2.70 19.52 -13.97
CA LYS A 142 -2.63 20.76 -14.72
C LYS A 142 -1.22 20.95 -15.24
N PHE A 143 -1.07 21.31 -16.52
CA PHE A 143 0.25 21.36 -17.18
C PHE A 143 1.20 22.37 -16.51
N TRP A 144 0.69 23.42 -15.87
CA TRP A 144 1.50 24.44 -15.16
C TRP A 144 1.90 24.05 -13.73
N LYS A 145 1.39 22.95 -13.20
CA LYS A 145 1.78 22.43 -11.88
C LYS A 145 2.92 21.40 -12.03
N PHE A 146 4.13 21.83 -12.30
CA PHE A 146 5.24 20.92 -12.64
C PHE A 146 5.75 20.09 -11.44
N ILE A 147 5.71 20.64 -10.24
CA ILE A 147 6.44 20.10 -9.07
C ILE A 147 5.60 19.10 -8.26
N SER A 148 4.26 19.20 -8.28
CA SER A 148 3.38 18.38 -7.44
C SER A 148 3.30 16.92 -7.90
N GLY A 149 3.67 15.98 -7.03
CA GLY A 149 3.41 14.54 -7.20
C GLY A 149 1.94 14.16 -6.97
N LYS A 150 1.14 15.04 -6.35
CA LYS A 150 -0.26 14.82 -5.95
C LYS A 150 -1.24 14.69 -7.12
N LYS A 151 -0.80 15.02 -8.32
CA LYS A 151 -1.55 14.95 -9.59
C LYS A 151 -1.42 13.61 -10.32
N TYR A 152 -0.67 12.69 -9.76
CA TYR A 152 -0.54 11.32 -10.27
C TYR A 152 -1.25 10.35 -9.36
N LEU A 153 -1.80 9.30 -9.96
CA LEU A 153 -2.48 8.24 -9.23
C LEU A 153 -1.51 7.58 -8.24
N ASN A 154 -1.90 7.53 -6.98
CA ASN A 154 -1.08 7.01 -5.90
C ASN A 154 -1.99 6.43 -4.80
N GLU A 155 -1.88 5.12 -4.57
CA GLU A 155 -2.72 4.41 -3.60
C GLU A 155 -2.58 4.97 -2.17
N ASN A 156 -1.37 5.36 -1.76
CA ASN A 156 -1.16 5.95 -0.44
C ASN A 156 -1.88 7.29 -0.27
N LEU A 157 -1.87 8.13 -1.33
CA LEU A 157 -2.61 9.39 -1.31
C LEU A 157 -4.11 9.16 -1.28
N ILE A 158 -4.62 8.19 -2.03
CA ILE A 158 -6.04 7.81 -2.03
C ILE A 158 -6.47 7.35 -0.63
N ASN A 159 -5.65 6.56 0.06
CA ASN A 159 -5.93 6.13 1.43
C ASN A 159 -5.92 7.30 2.43
N ILE A 160 -5.04 8.28 2.24
CA ILE A 160 -5.04 9.50 3.04
C ILE A 160 -6.29 10.31 2.75
N ASP A 161 -6.68 10.47 1.49
CA ASP A 161 -7.88 11.19 1.08
C ASP A 161 -9.15 10.58 1.69
N ASN A 162 -9.26 9.26 1.70
CA ASN A 162 -10.37 8.55 2.34
C ASN A 162 -10.47 8.90 3.83
N ARG A 163 -9.34 8.92 4.54
CA ARG A 163 -9.31 9.33 5.96
C ARG A 163 -9.67 10.80 6.16
N LEU A 164 -9.18 11.67 5.29
CA LEU A 164 -9.51 13.11 5.36
C LEU A 164 -10.99 13.36 5.09
N LEU A 165 -11.57 12.71 4.10
CA LEU A 165 -13.01 12.78 3.82
C LEU A 165 -13.83 12.28 5.01
N LYS A 166 -13.49 11.10 5.54
CA LYS A 166 -14.17 10.54 6.71
C LYS A 166 -14.10 11.50 7.91
N ASN A 167 -12.92 12.01 8.23
CA ASN A 167 -12.73 12.96 9.34
C ASN A 167 -13.49 14.27 9.11
N PHE A 168 -13.54 14.74 7.86
CA PHE A 168 -14.32 15.93 7.51
C PHE A 168 -15.81 15.74 7.81
N TYR A 169 -16.39 14.59 7.43
CA TYR A 169 -17.79 14.28 7.72
C TYR A 169 -18.05 14.08 9.21
N LEU A 170 -17.17 13.36 9.92
CA LEU A 170 -17.23 13.19 11.38
C LEU A 170 -17.27 14.54 12.10
N ASN A 171 -16.36 15.47 11.73
CA ASN A 171 -16.29 16.82 12.32
C ASN A 171 -17.51 17.71 11.99
N LYS A 172 -18.39 17.24 11.11
CA LYS A 172 -19.64 17.91 10.76
C LYS A 172 -20.88 17.21 11.34
N GLY A 173 -20.67 16.23 12.21
CA GLY A 173 -21.73 15.48 12.90
C GLY A 173 -22.24 14.25 12.14
N PHE A 174 -21.60 13.83 11.06
CA PHE A 174 -22.00 12.65 10.30
C PHE A 174 -21.18 11.42 10.76
N TYR A 175 -21.50 10.89 11.93
CA TYR A 175 -20.72 9.83 12.59
C TYR A 175 -20.73 8.49 11.83
N ASN A 176 -21.82 8.18 11.14
CA ASN A 176 -21.98 6.96 10.37
C ASN A 176 -21.50 7.09 8.92
N SER A 177 -20.81 8.20 8.59
CA SER A 177 -20.30 8.40 7.24
C SER A 177 -19.28 7.34 6.85
N THR A 178 -19.40 6.82 5.64
CA THR A 178 -18.47 5.86 5.06
C THR A 178 -17.98 6.33 3.68
N ILE A 179 -16.74 5.99 3.37
CA ILE A 179 -16.22 6.06 2.01
C ILE A 179 -16.22 4.62 1.50
N ASN A 180 -17.29 4.25 0.79
CA ASN A 180 -17.56 2.86 0.41
C ASN A 180 -16.56 2.31 -0.60
N SER A 181 -16.10 3.18 -1.51
CA SER A 181 -15.07 2.84 -2.47
C SER A 181 -14.36 4.09 -2.98
N SER A 182 -13.11 3.94 -3.33
CA SER A 182 -12.38 4.89 -4.15
C SER A 182 -11.71 4.12 -5.27
N PHE A 183 -11.95 4.50 -6.50
CA PHE A 183 -11.42 3.83 -7.67
C PHE A 183 -11.02 4.82 -8.74
N ALA A 184 -10.13 4.38 -9.62
CA ALA A 184 -9.69 5.17 -10.75
C ALA A 184 -10.22 4.55 -12.05
N LYS A 185 -10.99 5.35 -12.80
CA LYS A 185 -11.49 4.99 -14.12
C LYS A 185 -10.53 5.52 -15.18
N LEU A 186 -10.06 4.65 -16.06
CA LEU A 186 -9.23 5.02 -17.19
C LEU A 186 -10.07 5.86 -18.19
N ILE A 187 -9.57 7.03 -18.56
CA ILE A 187 -10.16 7.90 -19.58
C ILE A 187 -9.42 7.72 -20.90
N ASN A 188 -8.09 7.82 -20.86
CA ASN A 188 -7.16 7.65 -21.97
C ASN A 188 -5.96 6.82 -21.51
N GLU A 189 -4.94 6.61 -22.36
CA GLU A 189 -3.77 5.78 -22.09
C GLU A 189 -3.10 6.02 -20.72
N ASP A 190 -3.02 7.28 -20.25
CA ASP A 190 -2.36 7.68 -19.01
C ASP A 190 -3.18 8.68 -18.17
N GLU A 191 -4.45 8.92 -18.53
CA GLU A 191 -5.35 9.83 -17.84
C GLU A 191 -6.49 9.10 -17.15
N PHE A 192 -6.76 9.48 -15.90
CA PHE A 192 -7.73 8.84 -15.02
C PHE A 192 -8.73 9.82 -14.43
N GLU A 193 -9.95 9.35 -14.20
CA GLU A 193 -10.90 9.95 -13.27
C GLU A 193 -10.82 9.20 -11.95
N LEU A 194 -10.46 9.91 -10.88
CA LEU A 194 -10.46 9.40 -9.51
C LEU A 194 -11.84 9.67 -8.90
N ILE A 195 -12.53 8.61 -8.48
CA ILE A 195 -13.91 8.68 -8.02
C ILE A 195 -13.98 8.21 -6.57
N TYR A 196 -14.55 9.03 -5.69
CA TYR A 196 -14.85 8.71 -4.30
C TYR A 196 -16.36 8.49 -4.15
N ASN A 197 -16.77 7.30 -3.70
CA ASN A 197 -18.17 7.01 -3.40
C ASN A 197 -18.41 7.20 -1.91
N ILE A 198 -19.22 8.22 -1.57
CA ILE A 198 -19.46 8.67 -0.21
C ILE A 198 -20.90 8.31 0.18
N ASP A 199 -21.05 7.68 1.33
CA ASP A 199 -22.31 7.64 2.05
C ASP A 199 -22.16 8.48 3.32
N ALA A 200 -22.82 9.64 3.34
CA ALA A 200 -22.74 10.57 4.46
C ALA A 200 -23.46 10.06 5.70
N GLY A 201 -24.47 9.19 5.52
CA GLY A 201 -25.39 8.82 6.58
C GLY A 201 -26.21 10.03 7.09
N GLU A 202 -26.79 9.88 8.28
CA GLU A 202 -27.55 10.93 8.94
C GLU A 202 -26.67 11.79 9.83
N LYS A 203 -27.04 13.08 9.95
CA LYS A 203 -26.39 13.99 10.87
C LYS A 203 -26.88 13.76 12.29
N VAL A 204 -25.96 13.56 13.20
CA VAL A 204 -26.24 13.37 14.63
C VAL A 204 -26.12 14.70 15.35
N PHE A 205 -27.03 14.97 16.24
CA PHE A 205 -27.07 16.16 17.11
C PHE A 205 -26.99 15.72 18.56
N PHE A 206 -26.41 16.56 19.39
CA PHE A 206 -26.49 16.35 20.83
C PHE A 206 -27.93 16.55 21.29
N GLY A 207 -28.42 15.62 22.13
CA GLY A 207 -29.67 15.77 22.85
C GLY A 207 -29.50 16.56 24.13
N ASP A 208 -30.34 16.28 25.11
CA ASP A 208 -30.24 16.91 26.43
C ASP A 208 -28.96 16.52 27.15
N LEU A 209 -28.21 17.50 27.59
CA LEU A 209 -26.98 17.28 28.35
C LEU A 209 -27.28 17.35 29.85
N LYS A 210 -27.04 16.26 30.56
CA LYS A 210 -27.09 16.20 32.01
C LYS A 210 -25.66 16.12 32.56
N VAL A 211 -25.33 17.03 33.45
CA VAL A 211 -24.10 16.96 34.23
C VAL A 211 -24.46 16.47 35.63
N GLU A 212 -24.07 15.26 35.95
CA GLU A 212 -24.17 14.68 37.29
C GLU A 212 -22.85 14.92 38.02
N LEU A 213 -22.91 15.67 39.10
CA LEU A 213 -21.77 15.96 39.96
C LEU A 213 -21.93 15.21 41.29
N PRO A 214 -20.83 14.69 41.87
CA PRO A 214 -20.84 14.18 43.24
C PRO A 214 -21.42 15.26 44.23
N VAL A 215 -21.96 14.79 45.36
CA VAL A 215 -22.69 15.65 46.32
C VAL A 215 -21.83 16.80 46.86
N ASP A 216 -20.53 16.63 46.89
CA ASP A 216 -19.55 17.57 47.46
C ASP A 216 -19.11 18.66 46.48
N TYR A 217 -19.63 18.66 45.22
CA TYR A 217 -19.27 19.62 44.19
C TYR A 217 -20.34 20.69 44.02
N ASN A 218 -19.92 21.95 44.09
CA ASN A 218 -20.84 23.09 43.83
C ASN A 218 -21.06 23.24 42.33
N LYS A 219 -22.34 23.13 41.89
CA LYS A 219 -22.76 23.26 40.50
C LYS A 219 -22.41 24.62 39.86
N GLU A 220 -22.36 25.68 40.66
CA GLU A 220 -22.04 27.04 40.19
C GLU A 220 -20.63 27.15 39.61
N ASN A 221 -19.68 26.40 40.16
CA ASN A 221 -18.29 26.35 39.65
C ASN A 221 -18.20 25.79 38.24
N PHE A 222 -19.18 25.01 37.80
CA PHE A 222 -19.24 24.36 36.49
C PHE A 222 -20.22 25.05 35.51
N ALA A 223 -20.81 26.19 35.93
CA ALA A 223 -21.77 26.93 35.10
C ALA A 223 -21.21 27.32 33.71
N LYS A 224 -19.89 27.48 33.56
CA LYS A 224 -19.25 27.77 32.28
C LYS A 224 -19.27 26.56 31.32
N LEU A 225 -19.25 25.32 31.84
CA LEU A 225 -19.35 24.11 31.00
C LEU A 225 -20.73 23.98 30.36
N TYR A 226 -21.81 24.39 31.06
CA TYR A 226 -23.17 24.44 30.50
C TYR A 226 -23.37 25.44 29.38
N LYS A 227 -22.46 26.43 29.25
CA LYS A 227 -22.54 27.45 28.19
C LYS A 227 -21.71 27.11 26.96
N ILE A 228 -20.84 26.11 27.05
CA ILE A 228 -19.94 25.68 25.96
C ILE A 228 -20.57 24.50 25.18
N LEU A 229 -21.53 23.84 25.78
CA LEU A 229 -22.33 22.75 25.24
C LEU A 229 -23.66 23.23 24.73
#